data_79230b378c0ca250ab5c5bcb0f775a70
#
_entry.id   79230b378c0ca250ab5c5bcb0f775a70
#
_cell.length_a   1.000
_cell.length_b   1.000
_cell.length_c   1.000
_cell.angle_alpha   90.00
_cell.angle_beta   90.00
_cell.angle_gamma   90.00
#
_symmetry.space_group_name_H-M   'P 1'
#
loop_
_entity.id
_entity.type
_entity.pdbx_description
1 polymer ?
#
loop_
_entity_poly.entity_id
_entity_poly.type
_entity_poly.pdbx_seq_one_letter_code
_entity_poly.pdbx_strand_id
1 'polypeptide(L)'
;MLAEKIFWFEGMAVGPQHFQQQDRYVDTQIRMRALAYVHHCWGFMDFSIDEQYLALGKVVVNRARGVLPDGTLFEVGEGHEALSLDVTPGITNRQVVLALPLAPQGASEVRQEDIRGVSTPYVSHRVSIRDSVAGSSKEVQVACCRLDLRLMLEEDTEVSGYVGVPVALIQECKPDKTILLDKDFMPTFLHLAASPTLSGYLREIIGLLAHRGDQLAQRVSSAGQTGTAEAADFWLLQCINREEPVFRHLERTPCLHPEELYIRLLGLVGELSSFVESRKRPVELAAYDHSAQGSVFSSLMMHARQALSMVLEQHAVELPLQQRKYGILVSP
;
A
#
# COMPACT_ATOMS: atom_id res chain seq x y z
N MET A 1 -1.39 24.14 11.75
CA MET A 1 -1.32 24.80 13.08
C MET A 1 -2.14 23.96 14.05
N LEU A 2 -1.71 23.78 15.31
CA LEU A 2 -2.48 23.02 16.30
C LEU A 2 -3.74 23.81 16.68
N ALA A 3 -4.88 23.13 16.72
CA ALA A 3 -6.11 23.74 17.19
C ALA A 3 -6.02 24.02 18.69
N GLU A 4 -6.48 25.18 19.12
CA GLU A 4 -6.45 25.58 20.52
C GLU A 4 -7.57 24.90 21.31
N LYS A 5 -7.27 24.53 22.57
CA LYS A 5 -8.21 23.91 23.48
C LYS A 5 -9.18 24.94 24.06
N ILE A 6 -10.48 24.58 24.17
CA ILE A 6 -11.48 25.42 24.85
C ILE A 6 -11.16 25.52 26.32
N PHE A 7 -11.24 26.75 26.84
CA PHE A 7 -11.22 27.03 28.27
C PHE A 7 -12.66 27.04 28.82
N TRP A 8 -13.00 25.97 29.52
CA TRP A 8 -14.31 25.80 30.11
C TRP A 8 -14.33 26.43 31.55
N PHE A 9 -15.28 27.30 31.81
CA PHE A 9 -15.46 27.90 33.13
C PHE A 9 -16.95 28.04 33.49
N GLU A 10 -17.23 28.14 34.80
CA GLU A 10 -18.59 28.27 35.31
C GLU A 10 -19.23 29.60 34.86
N GLY A 11 -20.51 29.56 34.46
CA GLY A 11 -21.25 30.70 33.93
C GLY A 11 -20.98 31.08 32.49
N MET A 12 -20.19 30.28 31.77
CA MET A 12 -19.92 30.47 30.33
C MET A 12 -21.17 30.26 29.48
N ALA A 13 -21.48 31.22 28.60
CA ALA A 13 -22.51 31.05 27.59
C ALA A 13 -21.98 30.14 26.47
N VAL A 14 -22.57 28.95 26.31
CA VAL A 14 -22.14 27.95 25.31
C VAL A 14 -22.89 28.13 23.98
N GLY A 15 -22.13 28.29 22.90
CA GLY A 15 -22.65 28.33 21.54
C GLY A 15 -22.08 27.19 20.68
N PRO A 16 -22.61 26.97 19.46
CA PRO A 16 -22.13 25.93 18.53
C PRO A 16 -20.62 25.98 18.28
N GLN A 17 -20.04 27.17 18.23
CA GLN A 17 -18.62 27.39 17.97
C GLN A 17 -17.69 26.72 19.00
N HIS A 18 -18.15 26.58 20.26
CA HIS A 18 -17.40 25.88 21.30
C HIS A 18 -17.30 24.38 20.99
N PHE A 19 -18.40 23.76 20.56
CA PHE A 19 -18.40 22.34 20.16
C PHE A 19 -17.54 22.14 18.91
N GLN A 20 -17.71 22.96 17.89
CA GLN A 20 -16.91 22.92 16.68
C GLN A 20 -15.41 23.05 16.95
N GLN A 21 -15.02 23.97 17.84
CA GLN A 21 -13.62 24.12 18.21
C GLN A 21 -13.12 22.94 19.06
N GLN A 22 -13.95 22.36 19.90
CA GLN A 22 -13.62 21.15 20.65
C GLN A 22 -13.39 19.97 19.70
N ASP A 23 -14.25 19.79 18.70
CA ASP A 23 -14.09 18.75 17.68
C ASP A 23 -12.77 18.93 16.91
N ARG A 24 -12.47 20.15 16.40
CA ARG A 24 -11.20 20.45 15.74
C ARG A 24 -9.98 20.16 16.61
N TYR A 25 -10.07 20.49 17.91
CA TYR A 25 -8.98 20.21 18.85
C TYR A 25 -8.76 18.69 18.99
N VAL A 26 -9.84 17.92 19.17
CA VAL A 26 -9.76 16.45 19.29
C VAL A 26 -9.21 15.82 18.01
N ASP A 27 -9.75 16.19 16.87
CA ASP A 27 -9.31 15.69 15.55
C ASP A 27 -7.84 15.99 15.30
N THR A 28 -7.41 17.22 15.62
CA THR A 28 -6.00 17.61 15.51
C THR A 28 -5.11 16.77 16.42
N GLN A 29 -5.53 16.50 17.68
CA GLN A 29 -4.77 15.67 18.61
C GLN A 29 -4.64 14.22 18.10
N ILE A 30 -5.71 13.63 17.57
CA ILE A 30 -5.69 12.28 17.02
C ILE A 30 -4.76 12.23 15.81
N ARG A 31 -4.94 13.13 14.87
CA ARG A 31 -4.13 13.22 13.63
C ARG A 31 -2.64 13.38 13.92
N MET A 32 -2.29 14.33 14.77
CA MET A 32 -0.89 14.60 15.09
C MET A 32 -0.22 13.46 15.84
N ARG A 33 -0.96 12.70 16.66
CA ARG A 33 -0.43 11.50 17.32
C ARG A 33 -0.18 10.38 16.30
N ALA A 34 -1.10 10.16 15.38
CA ALA A 34 -0.90 9.17 14.31
C ALA A 34 0.37 9.48 13.50
N LEU A 35 0.52 10.73 13.04
CA LEU A 35 1.70 11.19 12.31
C LEU A 35 3.02 11.12 13.11
N ALA A 36 2.95 11.24 14.44
CA ALA A 36 4.14 11.18 15.30
C ALA A 36 4.65 9.73 15.52
N TYR A 37 3.78 8.74 15.46
CA TYR A 37 4.12 7.35 15.77
C TYR A 37 4.26 6.46 14.55
N VAL A 38 3.60 6.77 13.45
CA VAL A 38 3.55 5.92 12.26
C VAL A 38 3.96 6.75 11.04
N HIS A 39 5.02 6.31 10.36
CA HIS A 39 5.34 6.83 9.05
C HIS A 39 4.31 6.31 8.03
N HIS A 40 3.98 7.11 7.03
CA HIS A 40 3.10 6.67 5.96
C HIS A 40 1.74 6.12 6.43
N CYS A 41 1.05 6.85 7.33
CA CYS A 41 -0.24 6.46 7.91
C CYS A 41 -1.45 6.83 7.02
N TRP A 42 -1.32 6.82 5.70
CA TRP A 42 -2.36 7.15 4.74
C TRP A 42 -2.41 6.13 3.58
N GLY A 43 -3.51 6.08 2.86
CA GLY A 43 -3.72 5.14 1.76
C GLY A 43 -4.95 4.26 1.99
N PHE A 44 -5.16 3.29 1.09
CA PHE A 44 -6.32 2.41 1.13
C PHE A 44 -6.15 1.23 2.08
N MET A 45 -7.15 1.01 2.93
CA MET A 45 -7.33 -0.21 3.73
C MET A 45 -8.22 -1.22 3.03
N ASP A 46 -9.06 -0.76 2.11
CA ASP A 46 -9.90 -1.54 1.22
C ASP A 46 -10.18 -0.70 -0.03
N PHE A 47 -10.17 -1.34 -1.21
CA PHE A 47 -10.34 -0.62 -2.47
C PHE A 47 -10.83 -1.52 -3.59
N SER A 48 -11.81 -1.02 -4.37
CA SER A 48 -12.32 -1.74 -5.53
C SER A 48 -12.89 -0.76 -6.57
N ILE A 49 -12.44 -0.93 -7.81
CA ILE A 49 -13.00 -0.27 -9.00
C ILE A 49 -13.97 -1.24 -9.69
N ASP A 50 -15.09 -0.73 -10.18
CA ASP A 50 -15.99 -1.50 -11.01
C ASP A 50 -15.58 -1.36 -12.49
N GLU A 51 -14.90 -2.41 -12.98
CA GLU A 51 -14.36 -2.43 -14.34
C GLU A 51 -15.44 -2.44 -15.42
N GLN A 52 -16.70 -2.82 -15.09
CA GLN A 52 -17.79 -2.87 -16.07
C GLN A 52 -18.12 -1.49 -16.65
N TYR A 53 -17.92 -0.44 -15.86
CA TYR A 53 -18.18 0.92 -16.28
C TYR A 53 -17.10 1.52 -17.17
N LEU A 54 -15.91 0.90 -17.26
CA LEU A 54 -14.81 1.38 -18.12
C LEU A 54 -15.20 1.35 -19.60
N ALA A 55 -16.01 0.37 -20.03
CA ALA A 55 -16.56 0.31 -21.37
C ALA A 55 -17.58 1.41 -21.68
N LEU A 56 -18.12 2.06 -20.64
CA LEU A 56 -19.09 3.15 -20.75
C LEU A 56 -18.46 4.54 -20.60
N GLY A 57 -17.12 4.63 -20.53
CA GLY A 57 -16.40 5.89 -20.35
C GLY A 57 -16.44 6.43 -18.93
N LYS A 58 -16.63 5.57 -17.94
CA LYS A 58 -16.69 5.96 -16.53
C LYS A 58 -15.69 5.19 -15.69
N VAL A 59 -15.01 5.89 -14.80
CA VAL A 59 -14.28 5.27 -13.70
C VAL A 59 -15.19 5.29 -12.47
N VAL A 60 -15.50 4.12 -11.93
CA VAL A 60 -16.41 3.97 -10.78
C VAL A 60 -15.68 3.28 -9.64
N VAL A 61 -15.62 3.94 -8.49
CA VAL A 61 -15.16 3.35 -7.23
C VAL A 61 -16.40 2.94 -6.44
N ASN A 62 -16.63 1.64 -6.34
CA ASN A 62 -17.77 1.07 -5.65
C ASN A 62 -17.51 0.80 -4.17
N ARG A 63 -16.24 0.63 -3.79
CA ARG A 63 -15.81 0.45 -2.40
C ARG A 63 -14.42 1.00 -2.19
N ALA A 64 -14.27 1.87 -1.21
CA ALA A 64 -12.99 2.34 -0.75
C ALA A 64 -13.06 2.74 0.73
N ARG A 65 -12.07 2.34 1.50
CA ARG A 65 -11.89 2.76 2.89
C ARG A 65 -10.42 3.03 3.13
N GLY A 66 -10.11 4.10 3.83
CA GLY A 66 -8.73 4.47 4.05
C GLY A 66 -8.55 5.77 4.81
N VAL A 67 -7.35 6.30 4.68
CA VAL A 67 -6.91 7.57 5.28
C VAL A 67 -6.33 8.44 4.16
N LEU A 68 -6.78 9.68 4.05
CA LEU A 68 -6.19 10.66 3.15
C LEU A 68 -4.83 11.16 3.69
N PRO A 69 -3.96 11.74 2.84
CA PRO A 69 -2.64 12.25 3.27
C PRO A 69 -2.69 13.28 4.40
N ASP A 70 -3.81 13.99 4.55
CA ASP A 70 -4.03 14.93 5.65
C ASP A 70 -4.48 14.27 6.95
N GLY A 71 -4.70 12.94 6.95
CA GLY A 71 -5.15 12.13 8.09
C GLY A 71 -6.67 12.02 8.21
N THR A 72 -7.44 12.48 7.23
CA THR A 72 -8.91 12.34 7.21
C THR A 72 -9.29 10.89 6.89
N LEU A 73 -10.04 10.23 7.76
CA LEU A 73 -10.64 8.92 7.51
C LEU A 73 -11.76 9.04 6.49
N PHE A 74 -11.81 8.10 5.54
CA PHE A 74 -12.88 8.07 4.54
C PHE A 74 -13.41 6.66 4.31
N GLU A 75 -14.69 6.60 3.88
CA GLU A 75 -15.37 5.37 3.47
C GLU A 75 -16.32 5.65 2.31
N VAL A 76 -16.29 4.77 1.29
CA VAL A 76 -17.17 4.74 0.11
C VAL A 76 -17.71 3.32 -0.04
N GLY A 77 -18.97 3.16 -0.32
CA GLY A 77 -19.68 1.87 -0.36
C GLY A 77 -20.67 1.76 0.78
N GLU A 78 -21.03 0.58 1.25
CA GLU A 78 -21.99 0.24 2.33
C GLU A 78 -22.89 1.40 2.82
N GLY A 79 -23.93 1.73 2.02
CA GLY A 79 -24.89 2.81 2.34
C GLY A 79 -24.55 4.18 1.76
N HIS A 80 -23.44 4.33 1.06
CA HIS A 80 -23.08 5.51 0.30
C HIS A 80 -23.17 5.25 -1.21
N GLU A 81 -23.45 6.29 -1.99
CA GLU A 81 -23.43 6.19 -3.44
C GLU A 81 -22.00 5.93 -3.93
N ALA A 82 -21.87 5.06 -4.95
CA ALA A 82 -20.61 4.85 -5.63
C ALA A 82 -20.13 6.16 -6.26
N LEU A 83 -18.83 6.43 -6.15
CA LEU A 83 -18.25 7.61 -6.77
C LEU A 83 -17.94 7.31 -8.23
N SER A 84 -18.29 8.22 -9.12
CA SER A 84 -18.08 8.07 -10.56
C SER A 84 -17.47 9.32 -11.19
N LEU A 85 -16.58 9.11 -12.15
CA LEU A 85 -15.99 10.14 -13.01
C LEU A 85 -16.28 9.78 -14.47
N ASP A 86 -16.94 10.67 -15.18
CA ASP A 86 -17.08 10.59 -16.65
C ASP A 86 -15.78 11.07 -17.31
N VAL A 87 -15.17 10.20 -18.15
CA VAL A 87 -13.91 10.50 -18.84
C VAL A 87 -14.18 10.84 -20.29
N THR A 88 -13.65 11.97 -20.74
CA THR A 88 -13.82 12.41 -22.14
C THR A 88 -12.89 11.61 -23.06
N PRO A 89 -13.36 11.21 -24.26
CA PRO A 89 -12.50 10.58 -25.27
C PRO A 89 -11.26 11.43 -25.60
N GLY A 90 -10.11 10.77 -25.78
CA GLY A 90 -8.84 11.42 -26.10
C GLY A 90 -7.97 11.75 -24.89
N ILE A 91 -8.45 11.50 -23.67
CA ILE A 91 -7.62 11.61 -22.46
C ILE A 91 -6.62 10.46 -22.45
N THR A 92 -5.33 10.77 -22.25
CA THR A 92 -4.22 9.81 -22.17
C THR A 92 -3.27 10.16 -21.03
N ASN A 93 -2.72 9.14 -20.37
CA ASN A 93 -1.74 9.27 -19.29
C ASN A 93 -2.16 10.27 -18.20
N ARG A 94 -3.37 10.10 -17.66
CA ARG A 94 -3.93 10.93 -16.59
C ARG A 94 -4.31 10.10 -15.38
N GLN A 95 -3.91 10.56 -14.21
CA GLN A 95 -4.32 9.95 -12.96
C GLN A 95 -5.74 10.37 -12.59
N VAL A 96 -6.51 9.40 -12.10
CA VAL A 96 -7.77 9.64 -11.40
C VAL A 96 -7.49 9.63 -9.91
N VAL A 97 -7.98 10.64 -9.20
CA VAL A 97 -7.72 10.86 -7.78
C VAL A 97 -9.04 10.84 -7.02
N LEU A 98 -9.10 10.12 -5.93
CA LEU A 98 -10.13 10.27 -4.90
C LEU A 98 -9.77 11.50 -4.08
N ALA A 99 -10.53 12.55 -4.19
CA ALA A 99 -10.22 13.88 -3.69
C ALA A 99 -11.25 14.39 -2.69
N LEU A 100 -10.77 15.15 -1.70
CA LEU A 100 -11.57 15.87 -0.72
C LEU A 100 -11.19 17.35 -0.77
N PRO A 101 -12.15 18.30 -0.87
CA PRO A 101 -11.85 19.71 -0.79
C PRO A 101 -11.18 20.09 0.52
N LEU A 102 -10.19 20.97 0.47
CA LEU A 102 -9.61 21.58 1.66
C LEU A 102 -10.36 22.87 2.02
N ALA A 103 -10.64 23.08 3.29
CA ALA A 103 -11.13 24.38 3.77
C ALA A 103 -9.94 25.27 4.15
N PRO A 104 -9.75 26.42 3.49
CA PRO A 104 -8.80 27.42 3.96
C PRO A 104 -9.13 27.86 5.40
N GLN A 105 -8.14 28.29 6.14
CA GLN A 105 -8.33 28.75 7.51
C GLN A 105 -9.35 29.91 7.54
N GLY A 106 -10.40 29.78 8.36
CA GLY A 106 -11.48 30.75 8.48
C GLY A 106 -12.59 30.65 7.42
N ALA A 107 -12.48 29.71 6.47
CA ALA A 107 -13.56 29.40 5.54
C ALA A 107 -14.59 28.46 6.16
N SER A 108 -15.78 28.38 5.53
CA SER A 108 -16.80 27.42 5.93
C SER A 108 -16.33 25.98 5.63
N GLU A 109 -16.45 25.11 6.62
CA GLU A 109 -16.10 23.69 6.49
C GLU A 109 -17.28 22.84 6.00
N VAL A 110 -18.51 23.32 6.18
CA VAL A 110 -19.75 22.59 5.88
C VAL A 110 -20.63 23.44 4.96
N ARG A 111 -21.12 22.84 3.88
CA ARG A 111 -22.21 23.41 3.06
C ARG A 111 -23.50 22.63 3.26
N GLN A 112 -24.61 23.28 3.04
CA GLN A 112 -25.91 22.62 2.95
C GLN A 112 -26.02 21.90 1.59
N GLU A 113 -26.76 20.80 1.54
CA GLU A 113 -26.85 19.94 0.35
C GLU A 113 -27.45 20.67 -0.87
N ASP A 114 -28.33 21.62 -0.64
CA ASP A 114 -28.95 22.46 -1.66
C ASP A 114 -28.05 23.60 -2.20
N ILE A 115 -26.97 23.94 -1.50
CA ILE A 115 -26.03 24.97 -1.91
C ILE A 115 -25.01 24.38 -2.91
N ARG A 116 -25.08 24.82 -4.17
CA ARG A 116 -24.15 24.44 -5.24
C ARG A 116 -23.10 25.53 -5.46
N GLY A 117 -21.95 25.12 -6.03
CA GLY A 117 -20.88 26.05 -6.40
C GLY A 117 -19.92 26.45 -5.27
N VAL A 118 -20.15 25.97 -4.05
CA VAL A 118 -19.21 26.13 -2.93
C VAL A 118 -18.57 24.77 -2.65
N SER A 119 -17.24 24.74 -2.64
CA SER A 119 -16.47 23.54 -2.32
C SER A 119 -16.10 23.56 -0.84
N THR A 120 -16.53 22.55 -0.10
CA THR A 120 -16.28 22.39 1.35
C THR A 120 -15.97 20.92 1.65
N PRO A 121 -15.14 20.60 2.67
CA PRO A 121 -14.87 19.23 3.05
C PRO A 121 -16.11 18.41 3.41
N TYR A 122 -17.14 19.07 3.92
CA TYR A 122 -18.34 18.40 4.42
C TYR A 122 -19.62 18.94 3.76
N VAL A 123 -20.58 18.03 3.61
CA VAL A 123 -21.95 18.33 3.19
C VAL A 123 -22.90 17.91 4.30
N SER A 124 -23.79 18.82 4.73
CA SER A 124 -24.79 18.49 5.72
C SER A 124 -25.92 17.65 5.12
N HIS A 125 -26.40 16.67 5.86
CA HIS A 125 -27.57 15.87 5.53
C HIS A 125 -28.34 15.52 6.80
N ARG A 126 -29.58 15.09 6.68
CA ARG A 126 -30.42 14.71 7.84
C ARG A 126 -30.42 13.20 8.02
N VAL A 127 -30.18 12.76 9.25
CA VAL A 127 -30.18 11.35 9.65
C VAL A 127 -31.18 11.16 10.79
N SER A 128 -32.01 10.13 10.69
CA SER A 128 -32.86 9.70 11.82
C SER A 128 -32.00 8.90 12.80
N ILE A 129 -31.81 9.44 13.99
CA ILE A 129 -31.04 8.80 15.06
C ILE A 129 -31.98 8.35 16.15
N ARG A 130 -31.89 7.05 16.48
CA ARG A 130 -32.65 6.44 17.56
C ARG A 130 -31.97 6.72 18.91
N ASP A 131 -32.80 6.96 19.92
CA ASP A 131 -32.34 7.04 21.30
C ASP A 131 -31.65 5.71 21.71
N SER A 132 -30.46 5.78 22.23
CA SER A 132 -29.67 4.60 22.67
C SER A 132 -30.11 4.04 24.02
N VAL A 133 -31.05 4.70 24.73
CA VAL A 133 -31.57 4.21 26.01
C VAL A 133 -32.45 3.00 25.79
N ALA A 134 -32.20 1.93 26.54
CA ALA A 134 -32.95 0.69 26.46
C ALA A 134 -34.45 0.96 26.75
N GLY A 135 -35.32 0.44 25.86
CA GLY A 135 -36.78 0.64 25.95
C GLY A 135 -37.29 1.94 25.31
N SER A 136 -36.44 2.83 24.87
CA SER A 136 -36.85 4.01 24.09
C SER A 136 -37.11 3.63 22.61
N SER A 137 -38.21 4.10 22.06
CA SER A 137 -38.52 4.04 20.61
C SER A 137 -38.39 5.40 19.93
N LYS A 138 -37.85 6.40 20.65
CA LYS A 138 -37.79 7.76 20.17
C LYS A 138 -36.70 7.91 19.09
N GLU A 139 -37.08 8.48 17.97
CA GLU A 139 -36.20 8.88 16.89
C GLU A 139 -36.23 10.40 16.70
N VAL A 140 -35.08 10.99 16.41
CA VAL A 140 -34.94 12.43 16.17
C VAL A 140 -34.14 12.64 14.89
N GLN A 141 -34.60 13.57 14.07
CA GLN A 141 -33.85 14.03 12.89
C GLN A 141 -32.70 14.94 13.33
N VAL A 142 -31.49 14.48 13.09
CA VAL A 142 -30.26 15.21 13.42
C VAL A 142 -29.55 15.60 12.11
N ALA A 143 -29.10 16.85 12.04
CA ALA A 143 -28.22 17.29 10.94
C ALA A 143 -26.79 16.75 11.20
N CYS A 144 -26.36 15.87 10.32
CA CYS A 144 -25.00 15.31 10.31
C CYS A 144 -24.22 15.80 9.10
N CYS A 145 -22.91 15.60 9.10
CA CYS A 145 -22.03 15.93 8.00
C CYS A 145 -21.44 14.65 7.39
N ARG A 146 -21.38 14.59 6.06
CA ARG A 146 -20.63 13.59 5.32
C ARG A 146 -19.50 14.27 4.54
N LEU A 147 -18.42 13.54 4.26
CA LEU A 147 -17.34 14.04 3.40
C LEU A 147 -17.84 14.27 1.97
N ASP A 148 -17.41 15.37 1.35
CA ASP A 148 -17.69 15.70 -0.06
C ASP A 148 -16.63 15.07 -0.96
N LEU A 149 -16.47 13.73 -0.89
CA LEU A 149 -15.53 12.97 -1.70
C LEU A 149 -15.92 13.00 -3.17
N ARG A 150 -14.91 13.13 -4.04
CA ARG A 150 -15.09 13.17 -5.50
C ARG A 150 -13.99 12.39 -6.20
N LEU A 151 -14.32 11.83 -7.37
CA LEU A 151 -13.31 11.39 -8.33
C LEU A 151 -13.03 12.54 -9.30
N MET A 152 -11.76 12.85 -9.47
CA MET A 152 -11.29 13.96 -10.31
C MET A 152 -10.04 13.52 -11.07
N LEU A 153 -9.72 14.21 -12.17
CA LEU A 153 -8.39 14.12 -12.76
C LEU A 153 -7.39 14.90 -11.90
N GLU A 154 -6.16 14.44 -11.83
CA GLU A 154 -5.10 15.04 -11.02
C GLU A 154 -4.92 16.55 -11.26
N GLU A 155 -4.95 16.97 -12.52
CA GLU A 155 -4.83 18.38 -12.91
C GLU A 155 -5.89 19.28 -12.27
N ASP A 156 -7.10 18.76 -12.10
CA ASP A 156 -8.20 19.52 -11.50
C ASP A 156 -8.02 19.66 -9.98
N THR A 157 -7.30 18.71 -9.33
CA THR A 157 -7.05 18.75 -7.88
C THR A 157 -6.02 19.80 -7.49
N GLU A 158 -4.96 19.98 -8.28
CA GLU A 158 -3.90 20.95 -8.01
C GLU A 158 -4.39 22.40 -8.08
N VAL A 159 -5.27 22.68 -9.03
CA VAL A 159 -5.83 24.03 -9.25
C VAL A 159 -6.83 24.42 -8.16
N SER A 160 -7.47 23.46 -7.52
CA SER A 160 -8.70 23.69 -6.74
C SER A 160 -8.56 23.52 -5.22
N GLY A 161 -7.37 23.21 -4.68
CA GLY A 161 -7.18 23.06 -3.24
C GLY A 161 -7.86 21.81 -2.69
N TYR A 162 -7.48 20.65 -3.20
CA TYR A 162 -7.91 19.34 -2.72
C TYR A 162 -6.76 18.57 -2.08
N VAL A 163 -7.10 17.66 -1.17
CA VAL A 163 -6.23 16.54 -0.77
C VAL A 163 -6.79 15.27 -1.40
N GLY A 164 -5.92 14.39 -1.88
CA GLY A 164 -6.40 13.18 -2.54
C GLY A 164 -5.41 12.03 -2.57
N VAL A 165 -5.91 10.87 -2.98
CA VAL A 165 -5.14 9.63 -3.19
C VAL A 165 -5.43 9.14 -4.61
N PRO A 166 -4.39 8.89 -5.43
CA PRO A 166 -4.57 8.31 -6.76
C PRO A 166 -5.22 6.94 -6.70
N VAL A 167 -6.24 6.72 -7.54
CA VAL A 167 -7.00 5.46 -7.61
C VAL A 167 -6.72 4.66 -8.87
N ALA A 168 -6.40 5.32 -9.98
CA ALA A 168 -6.11 4.69 -11.27
C ALA A 168 -5.28 5.63 -12.15
N LEU A 169 -4.55 5.04 -13.10
CA LEU A 169 -3.93 5.74 -14.20
C LEU A 169 -4.66 5.37 -15.50
N ILE A 170 -5.26 6.35 -16.15
CA ILE A 170 -5.86 6.18 -17.48
C ILE A 170 -4.74 6.14 -18.48
N GLN A 171 -4.53 5.00 -19.13
CA GLN A 171 -3.60 4.88 -20.24
C GLN A 171 -4.18 5.61 -21.49
N GLU A 172 -5.45 5.35 -21.80
CA GLU A 172 -6.17 5.95 -22.92
C GLU A 172 -7.68 5.87 -22.71
N CYS A 173 -8.40 6.93 -23.07
CA CYS A 173 -9.85 6.89 -23.31
C CYS A 173 -10.10 6.94 -24.82
N LYS A 174 -10.55 5.83 -25.41
CA LYS A 174 -10.77 5.65 -26.84
C LYS A 174 -11.94 6.50 -27.38
N PRO A 175 -12.04 6.70 -28.72
CA PRO A 175 -13.16 7.40 -29.32
C PRO A 175 -14.55 6.76 -29.07
N ASP A 176 -14.58 5.44 -28.83
CA ASP A 176 -15.79 4.69 -28.46
C ASP A 176 -16.14 4.80 -26.96
N LYS A 177 -15.41 5.66 -26.22
CA LYS A 177 -15.45 5.87 -24.77
C LYS A 177 -14.85 4.76 -23.92
N THR A 178 -14.36 3.68 -24.47
CA THR A 178 -13.71 2.62 -23.69
C THR A 178 -12.45 3.17 -23.01
N ILE A 179 -12.37 3.06 -21.69
CA ILE A 179 -11.21 3.45 -20.89
C ILE A 179 -10.29 2.25 -20.74
N LEU A 180 -9.01 2.45 -21.05
CA LEU A 180 -7.94 1.52 -20.72
C LEU A 180 -7.18 2.07 -19.51
N LEU A 181 -7.18 1.31 -18.42
CA LEU A 181 -6.36 1.61 -17.25
C LEU A 181 -4.98 0.96 -17.40
N ASP A 182 -3.96 1.64 -16.87
CA ASP A 182 -2.64 1.06 -16.73
C ASP A 182 -2.67 -0.02 -15.63
N LYS A 183 -2.35 -1.25 -16.03
CA LYS A 183 -2.35 -2.42 -15.14
C LYS A 183 -1.17 -2.45 -14.18
N ASP A 184 -0.10 -1.73 -14.50
CA ASP A 184 1.09 -1.62 -13.66
C ASP A 184 0.94 -0.51 -12.62
N PHE A 185 -0.06 0.35 -12.77
CA PHE A 185 -0.38 1.36 -11.77
C PHE A 185 -0.93 0.71 -10.50
N MET A 186 -0.34 1.07 -9.38
CA MET A 186 -0.78 0.60 -8.06
C MET A 186 -1.17 1.81 -7.20
N PRO A 187 -2.43 1.89 -6.74
CA PRO A 187 -2.82 2.85 -5.71
C PRO A 187 -1.97 2.70 -4.44
N THR A 188 -1.91 3.75 -3.63
CA THR A 188 -1.23 3.68 -2.34
C THR A 188 -2.08 2.91 -1.32
N PHE A 189 -1.57 1.79 -0.86
CA PHE A 189 -2.23 0.96 0.14
C PHE A 189 -1.61 1.18 1.53
N LEU A 190 -2.48 1.25 2.54
CA LEU A 190 -2.10 1.26 3.95
C LEU A 190 -2.01 -0.17 4.50
N HIS A 191 -2.86 -1.07 4.02
CA HIS A 191 -2.85 -2.48 4.37
C HIS A 191 -2.49 -3.33 3.14
N LEU A 192 -1.51 -4.19 3.29
CA LEU A 192 -1.04 -5.10 2.23
C LEU A 192 -2.17 -5.97 1.68
N ALA A 193 -3.08 -6.44 2.54
CA ALA A 193 -4.21 -7.28 2.16
C ALA A 193 -5.21 -6.58 1.22
N ALA A 194 -5.23 -5.25 1.20
CA ALA A 194 -6.08 -4.48 0.29
C ALA A 194 -5.57 -4.49 -1.16
N SER A 195 -4.29 -4.87 -1.38
CA SER A 195 -3.68 -5.00 -2.70
C SER A 195 -3.54 -6.46 -3.11
N PRO A 196 -4.28 -6.92 -4.14
CA PRO A 196 -4.09 -8.27 -4.69
C PRO A 196 -2.65 -8.50 -5.20
N THR A 197 -2.02 -7.47 -5.76
CA THR A 197 -0.65 -7.52 -6.27
C THR A 197 0.36 -7.71 -5.14
N LEU A 198 0.31 -6.90 -4.07
CA LEU A 198 1.23 -7.02 -2.94
C LEU A 198 1.03 -8.35 -2.19
N SER A 199 -0.22 -8.77 -2.00
CA SER A 199 -0.54 -10.09 -1.45
C SER A 199 -0.04 -11.22 -2.34
N GLY A 200 -0.07 -11.03 -3.67
CA GLY A 200 0.51 -11.94 -4.65
C GLY A 200 2.02 -12.04 -4.50
N TYR A 201 2.73 -10.92 -4.38
CA TYR A 201 4.17 -10.90 -4.17
C TYR A 201 4.59 -11.63 -2.90
N LEU A 202 3.90 -11.40 -1.78
CA LEU A 202 4.18 -12.11 -0.53
C LEU A 202 4.04 -13.62 -0.68
N ARG A 203 2.94 -14.09 -1.28
CA ARG A 203 2.72 -15.53 -1.54
C ARG A 203 3.75 -16.13 -2.50
N GLU A 204 4.14 -15.38 -3.53
CA GLU A 204 5.17 -15.79 -4.47
C GLU A 204 6.51 -16.00 -3.77
N ILE A 205 6.95 -15.04 -2.95
CA ILE A 205 8.20 -15.16 -2.18
C ILE A 205 8.18 -16.37 -1.25
N ILE A 206 7.07 -16.61 -0.54
CA ILE A 206 6.92 -17.80 0.32
C ILE A 206 7.08 -19.07 -0.51
N GLY A 207 6.46 -19.15 -1.68
CA GLY A 207 6.58 -20.30 -2.57
C GLY A 207 8.00 -20.51 -3.08
N LEU A 208 8.70 -19.43 -3.48
CA LEU A 208 10.08 -19.49 -3.93
C LEU A 208 11.04 -19.92 -2.80
N LEU A 209 10.87 -19.39 -1.58
CA LEU A 209 11.66 -19.77 -0.42
C LEU A 209 11.48 -21.24 -0.08
N ALA A 210 10.23 -21.73 0.01
CA ALA A 210 9.93 -23.13 0.29
C ALA A 210 10.54 -24.06 -0.76
N HIS A 211 10.31 -23.78 -2.05
CA HIS A 211 10.87 -24.59 -3.13
C HIS A 211 12.40 -24.65 -3.07
N ARG A 212 13.03 -23.50 -2.87
CA ARG A 212 14.50 -23.39 -2.78
C ARG A 212 15.03 -24.13 -1.54
N GLY A 213 14.36 -23.99 -0.39
CA GLY A 213 14.70 -24.69 0.85
C GLY A 213 14.70 -26.20 0.69
N ASP A 214 13.64 -26.74 0.08
CA ASP A 214 13.53 -28.19 -0.17
C ASP A 214 14.66 -28.70 -1.07
N GLN A 215 14.98 -27.99 -2.14
CA GLN A 215 16.10 -28.36 -3.05
C GLN A 215 17.43 -28.35 -2.33
N LEU A 216 17.71 -27.33 -1.52
CA LEU A 216 18.96 -27.21 -0.78
C LEU A 216 19.06 -28.28 0.32
N ALA A 217 17.97 -28.54 1.05
CA ALA A 217 17.93 -29.56 2.08
C ALA A 217 18.25 -30.98 1.53
N GLN A 218 17.69 -31.31 0.35
CA GLN A 218 18.00 -32.56 -0.34
C GLN A 218 19.46 -32.65 -0.72
N ARG A 219 20.06 -31.59 -1.27
CA ARG A 219 21.49 -31.57 -1.65
C ARG A 219 22.39 -31.72 -0.43
N VAL A 220 22.18 -30.93 0.62
CA VAL A 220 22.97 -30.98 1.86
C VAL A 220 22.85 -32.34 2.53
N SER A 221 21.68 -33.00 2.51
CA SER A 221 21.46 -34.32 3.10
C SER A 221 22.09 -35.46 2.29
N SER A 222 22.23 -35.29 0.96
CA SER A 222 22.80 -36.33 0.08
C SER A 222 24.32 -36.24 -0.08
N ALA A 223 24.91 -35.09 0.32
CA ALA A 223 26.34 -34.87 0.21
C ALA A 223 27.10 -35.65 1.29
N GLY A 224 27.86 -36.67 0.89
CA GLY A 224 28.65 -37.54 1.76
C GLY A 224 30.10 -37.13 1.97
N GLN A 225 30.56 -36.00 1.41
CA GLN A 225 31.94 -35.54 1.51
C GLN A 225 32.05 -34.01 1.56
N THR A 226 32.94 -33.52 2.39
CA THR A 226 33.24 -32.12 2.69
C THR A 226 33.86 -31.36 1.51
N GLY A 227 33.15 -30.35 0.96
CA GLY A 227 33.65 -29.44 -0.08
C GLY A 227 33.19 -28.00 0.12
N THR A 228 33.85 -27.04 -0.52
CA THR A 228 33.48 -25.59 -0.46
C THR A 228 32.12 -25.31 -1.02
N ALA A 229 31.63 -26.06 -2.00
CA ALA A 229 30.29 -25.94 -2.58
C ALA A 229 29.19 -26.33 -1.57
N GLU A 230 29.47 -27.36 -0.75
CA GLU A 230 28.57 -27.84 0.30
C GLU A 230 28.39 -26.81 1.42
N ALA A 231 29.47 -26.11 1.78
CA ALA A 231 29.40 -25.00 2.73
C ALA A 231 28.53 -23.84 2.20
N ALA A 232 28.63 -23.50 0.91
CA ALA A 232 27.79 -22.46 0.32
C ALA A 232 26.29 -22.85 0.30
N ASP A 233 25.98 -24.11 -0.05
CA ASP A 233 24.59 -24.62 -0.02
C ASP A 233 24.05 -24.63 1.41
N PHE A 234 24.87 -24.98 2.42
CA PHE A 234 24.46 -24.94 3.82
C PHE A 234 24.18 -23.51 4.31
N TRP A 235 25.04 -22.55 3.99
CA TRP A 235 24.83 -21.16 4.35
C TRP A 235 23.57 -20.58 3.67
N LEU A 236 23.33 -20.92 2.41
CA LEU A 236 22.13 -20.51 1.71
C LEU A 236 20.87 -21.14 2.30
N LEU A 237 20.93 -22.44 2.64
CA LEU A 237 19.84 -23.12 3.34
C LEU A 237 19.56 -22.48 4.69
N GLN A 238 20.58 -22.09 5.45
CA GLN A 238 20.40 -21.38 6.72
C GLN A 238 19.70 -20.02 6.53
N CYS A 239 20.05 -19.27 5.48
CA CYS A 239 19.36 -18.04 5.12
C CYS A 239 17.87 -18.30 4.83
N ILE A 240 17.54 -19.28 3.97
CA ILE A 240 16.18 -19.65 3.62
C ILE A 240 15.38 -20.08 4.87
N ASN A 241 15.94 -20.97 5.69
CA ASN A 241 15.29 -21.47 6.90
C ASN A 241 15.04 -20.37 7.95
N ARG A 242 15.79 -19.29 7.94
CA ARG A 242 15.57 -18.12 8.78
C ARG A 242 14.43 -17.26 8.24
N GLU A 243 14.40 -17.01 6.94
CA GLU A 243 13.48 -16.06 6.32
C GLU A 243 12.09 -16.67 6.05
N GLU A 244 11.99 -17.91 5.60
CA GLU A 244 10.71 -18.53 5.26
C GLU A 244 9.66 -18.45 6.38
N PRO A 245 9.95 -18.80 7.65
CA PRO A 245 8.97 -18.66 8.73
C PRO A 245 8.53 -17.22 8.98
N VAL A 246 9.43 -16.24 8.76
CA VAL A 246 9.11 -14.81 8.90
C VAL A 246 8.10 -14.39 7.84
N PHE A 247 8.32 -14.72 6.55
CA PHE A 247 7.38 -14.39 5.48
C PHE A 247 6.04 -15.11 5.65
N ARG A 248 6.03 -16.37 6.12
CA ARG A 248 4.78 -17.10 6.47
C ARG A 248 4.03 -16.43 7.64
N HIS A 249 4.74 -15.82 8.58
CA HIS A 249 4.12 -15.05 9.66
C HIS A 249 3.51 -13.76 9.12
N LEU A 250 4.22 -13.03 8.26
CA LEU A 250 3.72 -11.80 7.62
C LEU A 250 2.42 -12.04 6.84
N GLU A 251 2.29 -13.17 6.14
CA GLU A 251 1.05 -13.53 5.42
C GLU A 251 -0.17 -13.62 6.35
N ARG A 252 0.04 -13.98 7.61
CA ARG A 252 -1.02 -14.14 8.62
C ARG A 252 -1.22 -12.91 9.48
N THR A 253 -0.37 -11.88 9.28
CA THR A 253 -0.45 -10.64 10.07
C THR A 253 -1.58 -9.76 9.55
N PRO A 254 -2.63 -9.49 10.36
CA PRO A 254 -3.68 -8.56 9.96
C PRO A 254 -3.11 -7.15 9.86
N CYS A 255 -3.62 -6.39 8.91
CA CYS A 255 -3.25 -4.98 8.73
C CYS A 255 -1.74 -4.76 8.52
N LEU A 256 -1.04 -5.72 7.90
CA LEU A 256 0.38 -5.58 7.57
C LEU A 256 0.59 -4.36 6.67
N HIS A 257 1.47 -3.45 7.11
CA HIS A 257 1.82 -2.28 6.31
C HIS A 257 2.79 -2.68 5.17
N PRO A 258 2.62 -2.14 3.95
CA PRO A 258 3.50 -2.49 2.82
C PRO A 258 4.99 -2.25 3.09
N GLU A 259 5.35 -1.21 3.83
CA GLU A 259 6.75 -0.92 4.18
C GLU A 259 7.42 -2.05 4.96
N GLU A 260 6.68 -2.75 5.84
CA GLU A 260 7.22 -3.89 6.58
C GLU A 260 7.61 -5.04 5.63
N LEU A 261 6.76 -5.34 4.64
CA LEU A 261 7.11 -6.31 3.60
C LEU A 261 8.32 -5.82 2.79
N TYR A 262 8.37 -4.52 2.43
CA TYR A 262 9.47 -3.94 1.68
C TYR A 262 10.80 -4.11 2.41
N ILE A 263 10.87 -3.76 3.70
CA ILE A 263 12.09 -3.88 4.52
C ILE A 263 12.55 -5.34 4.61
N ARG A 264 11.62 -6.28 4.76
CA ARG A 264 11.95 -7.71 4.81
C ARG A 264 12.49 -8.24 3.49
N LEU A 265 11.84 -7.86 2.38
CA LEU A 265 12.33 -8.20 1.04
C LEU A 265 13.71 -7.59 0.74
N LEU A 266 13.92 -6.33 1.14
CA LEU A 266 15.20 -5.65 0.98
C LEU A 266 16.31 -6.39 1.72
N GLY A 267 16.06 -6.82 2.96
CA GLY A 267 17.00 -7.63 3.74
C GLY A 267 17.32 -8.97 3.07
N LEU A 268 16.29 -9.68 2.60
CA LEU A 268 16.40 -10.95 1.89
C LEU A 268 17.28 -10.81 0.63
N VAL A 269 16.96 -9.82 -0.23
CA VAL A 269 17.72 -9.56 -1.46
C VAL A 269 19.16 -9.19 -1.14
N GLY A 270 19.39 -8.36 -0.10
CA GLY A 270 20.72 -7.99 0.37
C GLY A 270 21.55 -9.20 0.80
N GLU A 271 20.98 -10.13 1.53
CA GLU A 271 21.66 -11.35 1.97
C GLU A 271 21.93 -12.31 0.81
N LEU A 272 20.93 -12.56 -0.02
CA LEU A 272 21.05 -13.43 -1.19
C LEU A 272 22.10 -12.93 -2.19
N SER A 273 22.34 -11.62 -2.27
CA SER A 273 23.36 -11.04 -3.16
C SER A 273 24.77 -11.59 -2.90
N SER A 274 25.06 -12.03 -1.67
CA SER A 274 26.33 -12.69 -1.33
C SER A 274 26.56 -13.99 -2.10
N PHE A 275 25.49 -14.64 -2.54
CA PHE A 275 25.53 -15.91 -3.28
C PHE A 275 25.46 -15.71 -4.78
N VAL A 276 24.64 -14.77 -5.23
CA VAL A 276 24.27 -14.64 -6.66
C VAL A 276 25.03 -13.55 -7.40
N GLU A 277 25.31 -12.42 -6.77
CA GLU A 277 25.99 -11.31 -7.41
C GLU A 277 27.48 -11.58 -7.64
N SER A 278 27.99 -11.16 -8.81
CA SER A 278 29.41 -11.32 -9.15
C SER A 278 30.33 -10.60 -8.15
N ARG A 279 29.90 -9.42 -7.68
CA ARG A 279 30.62 -8.61 -6.69
C ARG A 279 30.39 -9.06 -5.25
N LYS A 280 29.49 -10.03 -5.01
CA LYS A 280 29.08 -10.48 -3.67
C LYS A 280 28.54 -9.34 -2.79
N ARG A 281 27.96 -8.33 -3.41
CA ARG A 281 27.37 -7.16 -2.77
C ARG A 281 26.03 -6.84 -3.44
N PRO A 282 25.03 -6.36 -2.68
CA PRO A 282 23.75 -5.98 -3.25
C PRO A 282 23.91 -4.84 -4.26
N VAL A 283 23.05 -4.85 -5.26
CA VAL A 283 22.85 -3.70 -6.14
C VAL A 283 22.22 -2.56 -5.34
N GLU A 284 22.36 -1.33 -5.82
CA GLU A 284 21.68 -0.20 -5.22
C GLU A 284 20.16 -0.32 -5.52
N LEU A 285 19.38 -0.45 -4.47
CA LEU A 285 17.93 -0.52 -4.54
C LEU A 285 17.34 0.80 -4.07
N ALA A 286 16.22 1.22 -4.68
CA ALA A 286 15.52 2.44 -4.29
C ALA A 286 15.08 2.37 -2.82
N ALA A 287 15.01 3.52 -2.15
CA ALA A 287 14.35 3.60 -0.85
C ALA A 287 12.84 3.35 -1.02
N TYR A 288 12.17 2.95 0.07
CA TYR A 288 10.71 2.85 0.06
C TYR A 288 10.07 4.20 -0.23
N ASP A 289 9.20 4.23 -1.22
CA ASP A 289 8.34 5.36 -1.54
C ASP A 289 6.89 4.94 -1.41
N HIS A 290 6.22 5.49 -0.41
CA HIS A 290 4.84 5.16 -0.12
C HIS A 290 3.87 5.59 -1.22
N SER A 291 4.18 6.67 -1.91
CA SER A 291 3.39 7.20 -3.03
C SER A 291 3.60 6.41 -4.32
N ALA A 292 4.68 5.64 -4.42
CA ALA A 292 5.09 4.90 -5.62
C ALA A 292 5.28 3.40 -5.35
N GLN A 293 4.40 2.80 -4.54
CA GLN A 293 4.50 1.39 -4.13
C GLN A 293 4.69 0.43 -5.30
N GLY A 294 3.98 0.65 -6.42
CA GLY A 294 4.08 -0.22 -7.61
C GLY A 294 5.49 -0.34 -8.14
N SER A 295 6.17 0.79 -8.36
CA SER A 295 7.51 0.82 -8.94
C SER A 295 8.57 0.27 -8.00
N VAL A 296 8.53 0.62 -6.70
CA VAL A 296 9.53 0.15 -5.72
C VAL A 296 9.42 -1.34 -5.46
N PHE A 297 8.19 -1.88 -5.37
CA PHE A 297 7.99 -3.32 -5.21
C PHE A 297 8.33 -4.10 -6.48
N SER A 298 7.95 -3.61 -7.66
CA SER A 298 8.26 -4.27 -8.93
C SER A 298 9.78 -4.46 -9.12
N SER A 299 10.56 -3.41 -8.86
CA SER A 299 12.02 -3.47 -8.90
C SER A 299 12.58 -4.48 -7.90
N LEU A 300 12.16 -4.42 -6.65
CA LEU A 300 12.65 -5.30 -5.60
C LEU A 300 12.28 -6.77 -5.85
N MET A 301 11.06 -7.03 -6.32
CA MET A 301 10.60 -8.38 -6.68
C MET A 301 11.38 -8.97 -7.84
N MET A 302 11.78 -8.16 -8.82
CA MET A 302 12.64 -8.62 -9.91
C MET A 302 13.96 -9.19 -9.37
N HIS A 303 14.63 -8.47 -8.47
CA HIS A 303 15.87 -8.95 -7.84
C HIS A 303 15.67 -10.17 -6.94
N ALA A 304 14.56 -10.21 -6.18
CA ALA A 304 14.22 -11.35 -5.34
C ALA A 304 13.99 -12.63 -6.18
N ARG A 305 13.22 -12.52 -7.27
CA ARG A 305 13.00 -13.63 -8.20
C ARG A 305 14.31 -14.13 -8.80
N GLN A 306 15.15 -13.22 -9.29
CA GLN A 306 16.46 -13.57 -9.84
C GLN A 306 17.32 -14.30 -8.81
N ALA A 307 17.42 -13.77 -7.60
CA ALA A 307 18.26 -14.35 -6.55
C ALA A 307 17.77 -15.74 -6.09
N LEU A 308 16.45 -15.95 -5.99
CA LEU A 308 15.89 -17.22 -5.56
C LEU A 308 15.83 -18.29 -6.65
N SER A 309 15.81 -17.88 -7.94
CA SER A 309 15.79 -18.81 -9.08
C SER A 309 17.17 -19.24 -9.54
N MET A 310 18.25 -18.52 -9.16
CA MET A 310 19.59 -18.88 -9.56
C MET A 310 20.02 -20.24 -9.01
N VAL A 311 20.46 -21.12 -9.93
CA VAL A 311 21.15 -22.38 -9.57
C VAL A 311 22.60 -22.02 -9.32
N LEU A 312 23.10 -22.28 -8.10
CA LEU A 312 24.55 -22.22 -7.85
C LEU A 312 25.19 -23.32 -8.70
N GLU A 313 25.85 -22.91 -9.79
CA GLU A 313 26.64 -23.85 -10.59
C GLU A 313 27.80 -24.36 -9.71
N GLN A 314 27.89 -25.66 -9.59
CA GLN A 314 29.09 -26.30 -9.02
C GLN A 314 30.20 -26.14 -10.05
N HIS A 315 31.06 -25.16 -9.87
CA HIS A 315 32.30 -25.11 -10.59
C HIS A 315 33.20 -26.25 -10.08
N ALA A 316 33.05 -27.43 -10.67
CA ALA A 316 34.06 -28.47 -10.53
C ALA A 316 35.35 -27.96 -11.23
N VAL A 317 36.35 -27.62 -10.45
CA VAL A 317 37.69 -27.35 -10.99
C VAL A 317 38.30 -28.70 -11.34
N GLU A 318 38.42 -28.99 -12.61
CA GLU A 318 39.14 -30.16 -13.09
C GLU A 318 40.61 -29.99 -12.68
N LEU A 319 41.06 -30.73 -11.65
CA LEU A 319 42.46 -30.74 -11.25
C LEU A 319 43.19 -31.66 -12.22
N PRO A 320 44.09 -31.16 -13.07
CA PRO A 320 44.89 -32.02 -13.96
C PRO A 320 45.79 -32.91 -13.12
N LEU A 321 45.48 -34.21 -13.07
CA LEU A 321 46.29 -35.20 -12.38
C LEU A 321 47.34 -35.74 -13.32
N GLN A 322 48.62 -35.63 -12.95
CA GLN A 322 49.77 -36.24 -13.66
C GLN A 322 50.11 -37.57 -12.99
N GLN A 323 50.16 -38.65 -13.81
CA GLN A 323 50.57 -39.95 -13.34
C GLN A 323 52.11 -40.01 -13.21
N ARG A 324 52.60 -40.25 -12.00
CA ARG A 324 54.00 -40.51 -11.76
C ARG A 324 54.26 -42.03 -11.62
N LYS A 325 55.58 -42.42 -11.57
CA LYS A 325 55.97 -43.80 -11.39
C LYS A 325 55.27 -44.41 -10.15
N TYR A 326 54.90 -45.68 -10.26
CA TYR A 326 54.18 -46.46 -9.25
C TYR A 326 52.67 -46.17 -9.11
N GLY A 327 52.02 -45.61 -10.13
CA GLY A 327 50.60 -45.41 -10.10
C GLY A 327 50.07 -44.25 -9.23
N ILE A 328 50.93 -43.35 -8.79
CA ILE A 328 50.59 -42.18 -7.98
C ILE A 328 50.15 -41.07 -8.92
N LEU A 329 48.93 -40.53 -8.67
CA LEU A 329 48.39 -39.33 -9.34
C LEU A 329 48.68 -38.11 -8.47
N VAL A 330 49.34 -37.11 -9.04
CA VAL A 330 49.71 -35.86 -8.34
C VAL A 330 49.19 -34.67 -9.13
N SER A 331 48.54 -33.72 -8.45
CA SER A 331 48.22 -32.42 -9.02
C SER A 331 49.49 -31.56 -9.06
N PRO A 332 49.80 -30.87 -10.16
CA PRO A 332 50.94 -29.99 -10.27
C PRO A 332 50.86 -28.81 -9.33
#